data_c37fd229eedbd1bd624c2cb99d131aeb
#
_entry.id   c37fd229eedbd1bd624c2cb99d131aeb
#
_cell.length_a   1.000
_cell.length_b   1.000
_cell.length_c   1.000
_cell.angle_alpha   90.00
_cell.angle_beta   90.00
_cell.angle_gamma   90.00
#
_symmetry.space_group_name_H-M   'P 1'
#
loop_
_entity.id
_entity.type
_entity.pdbx_description
1 polymer ?
#
loop_
_entity_poly.entity_id
_entity_poly.type
_entity_poly.pdbx_seq_one_letter_code
_entity_poly.pdbx_strand_id
1 'polypeptide(L)'
;VISDATRVRPLRGLLGPLLLVLLLAFVVACSGDGESALDTQPTASAEPSPPDSDDAEAAVLAAWEAYWTVHVASENNADDSPEPFKDVATGSIVERQLKSVGDYKEMGLVRVGAPEFRDAQVTVDGDTAEVEFCMNEDTWGAEVDGEPVAPPDLGFRPRLNRLELHDDAWLVVESAPGEEITC
;
A
#
# COMPACT_ATOMS: atom_id res chain seq x y z
N VAL A 1 9.27 -32.11 35.11
CA VAL A 1 10.31 -31.70 36.06
C VAL A 1 11.01 -30.49 35.47
N ILE A 2 10.87 -29.31 36.17
CA ILE A 2 11.68 -28.09 36.14
C ILE A 2 11.55 -27.25 34.84
N SER A 3 10.67 -26.25 34.76
CA SER A 3 10.76 -24.82 35.14
C SER A 3 12.12 -24.18 34.85
N ASP A 4 12.15 -23.28 33.87
CA ASP A 4 12.99 -22.09 34.01
C ASP A 4 12.33 -20.90 33.31
N ALA A 5 11.88 -19.97 34.13
CA ALA A 5 11.28 -18.72 33.75
C ALA A 5 12.38 -17.65 33.65
N THR A 6 12.79 -17.26 32.48
CA THR A 6 13.72 -16.12 32.32
C THR A 6 12.94 -14.82 32.15
N ARG A 7 12.86 -14.09 33.26
CA ARG A 7 12.38 -12.72 33.41
C ARG A 7 13.30 -11.77 32.65
N VAL A 8 12.80 -11.11 31.61
CA VAL A 8 13.46 -9.93 31.03
C VAL A 8 12.87 -8.67 31.64
N ARG A 9 13.75 -7.88 32.27
CA ARG A 9 13.47 -6.59 32.93
C ARG A 9 13.28 -5.49 31.88
N PRO A 10 12.37 -4.51 32.13
CA PRO A 10 12.30 -3.31 31.30
C PRO A 10 13.38 -2.31 31.72
N LEU A 11 14.19 -1.87 30.79
CA LEU A 11 15.06 -0.69 30.95
C LEU A 11 14.21 0.57 30.77
N ARG A 12 13.97 1.26 31.87
CA ARG A 12 13.58 2.66 31.94
C ARG A 12 14.87 3.51 31.91
N GLY A 13 14.91 4.45 31.01
CA GLY A 13 15.94 5.52 31.01
C GLY A 13 15.59 6.48 29.91
N LEU A 14 15.54 7.65 30.08
CA LEU A 14 15.78 8.81 30.92
C LEU A 14 15.41 10.03 30.07
N LEU A 15 14.71 10.93 30.72
CA LEU A 15 14.42 12.29 30.32
C LEU A 15 15.66 13.04 29.81
N GLY A 16 15.44 13.89 28.81
CA GLY A 16 16.30 15.04 28.54
C GLY A 16 15.50 16.12 27.84
N PRO A 17 15.13 17.20 28.57
CA PRO A 17 14.61 18.40 27.93
C PRO A 17 15.76 19.39 27.76
N LEU A 18 15.79 20.17 26.73
CA LEU A 18 16.28 21.59 26.71
C LEU A 18 16.61 22.03 25.27
N LEU A 19 15.96 23.06 24.81
CA LEU A 19 16.47 24.34 24.28
C LEU A 19 15.40 24.88 23.33
N LEU A 20 14.59 25.75 23.68
CA LEU A 20 14.53 27.17 24.00
C LEU A 20 15.34 28.06 23.04
N VAL A 21 14.59 28.96 22.39
CA VAL A 21 14.94 30.31 21.90
C VAL A 21 15.73 30.41 20.59
N LEU A 22 15.12 30.96 19.52
CA LEU A 22 15.53 32.27 19.01
C LEU A 22 14.43 32.87 18.09
N LEU A 23 13.76 33.89 18.66
CA LEU A 23 13.02 34.94 17.96
C LEU A 23 14.05 35.83 17.24
N LEU A 24 13.89 36.06 15.95
CA LEU A 24 14.49 37.19 15.27
C LEU A 24 13.49 37.78 14.28
N ALA A 25 12.88 38.87 14.74
CA ALA A 25 12.10 39.77 13.94
C ALA A 25 13.04 40.56 13.00
N PHE A 26 12.80 40.51 11.71
CA PHE A 26 13.31 41.50 10.75
C PHE A 26 12.13 42.29 10.19
N VAL A 27 11.92 43.46 10.76
CA VAL A 27 11.17 44.52 10.12
C VAL A 27 12.17 45.32 9.30
N VAL A 28 12.03 45.31 7.99
CA VAL A 28 12.65 46.33 7.15
C VAL A 28 11.53 47.04 6.40
N ALA A 29 11.25 48.23 6.89
CA ALA A 29 10.49 49.24 6.13
C ALA A 29 11.47 49.92 5.15
N CYS A 30 11.14 49.87 3.87
CA CYS A 30 11.69 50.81 2.90
C CYS A 30 10.52 51.44 2.18
N SER A 31 10.25 52.71 2.55
CA SER A 31 9.53 53.64 1.73
C SER A 31 10.47 54.10 0.61
N GLY A 32 10.00 54.05 -0.61
CA GLY A 32 10.68 54.59 -1.77
C GLY A 32 9.64 54.94 -2.83
N ASP A 33 9.28 56.26 -2.91
CA ASP A 33 8.58 56.86 -4.04
C ASP A 33 9.47 56.77 -5.29
N GLY A 34 8.88 56.37 -6.40
CA GLY A 34 9.58 56.31 -7.71
C GLY A 34 8.68 55.76 -8.81
N GLU A 35 7.96 56.66 -9.41
CA GLU A 35 7.55 56.84 -10.84
C GLU A 35 7.73 55.67 -11.83
N SER A 36 6.61 55.27 -12.41
CA SER A 36 6.34 54.83 -13.79
C SER A 36 7.42 54.04 -14.52
N ALA A 37 7.17 52.76 -14.74
CA ALA A 37 7.36 52.14 -16.08
C ALA A 37 6.80 50.74 -16.16
N LEU A 38 5.94 50.50 -17.14
CA LEU A 38 5.70 49.25 -17.84
C LEU A 38 5.21 48.06 -17.02
N ASP A 39 3.91 47.92 -17.14
CA ASP A 39 3.11 46.73 -16.91
C ASP A 39 3.76 45.48 -17.52
N THR A 40 4.64 44.86 -16.76
CA THR A 40 5.05 43.47 -16.98
C THR A 40 4.38 42.68 -15.88
N GLN A 41 3.13 42.33 -16.11
CA GLN A 41 2.38 41.40 -15.30
C GLN A 41 3.23 40.12 -15.16
N PRO A 42 3.73 39.73 -13.98
CA PRO A 42 4.34 38.44 -13.81
C PRO A 42 3.27 37.41 -14.16
N THR A 43 3.50 36.66 -15.22
CA THR A 43 2.74 35.44 -15.48
C THR A 43 2.87 34.61 -14.19
N ALA A 44 1.83 34.58 -13.39
CA ALA A 44 1.72 33.68 -12.27
C ALA A 44 1.93 32.29 -12.88
N SER A 45 3.07 31.68 -12.52
CA SER A 45 3.29 30.27 -12.77
C SER A 45 2.13 29.59 -12.07
N ALA A 46 1.20 29.02 -12.82
CA ALA A 46 0.11 28.25 -12.24
C ALA A 46 0.79 27.12 -11.45
N GLU A 47 0.67 27.16 -10.14
CA GLU A 47 0.93 25.97 -9.35
C GLU A 47 0.06 24.85 -9.93
N PRO A 48 0.62 23.64 -10.16
CA PRO A 48 -0.20 22.53 -10.60
C PRO A 48 -1.33 22.35 -9.58
N SER A 49 -2.56 22.42 -10.05
CA SER A 49 -3.72 22.07 -9.23
C SER A 49 -3.52 20.64 -8.73
N PRO A 50 -3.85 20.35 -7.47
CA PRO A 50 -3.89 18.96 -7.03
C PRO A 50 -4.77 18.16 -7.99
N PRO A 51 -4.43 16.91 -8.31
CA PRO A 51 -5.28 16.06 -9.14
C PRO A 51 -6.70 16.04 -8.55
N ASP A 52 -7.71 16.03 -9.41
CA ASP A 52 -9.09 15.85 -8.95
C ASP A 52 -9.17 14.53 -8.18
N SER A 53 -9.98 14.50 -7.11
CA SER A 53 -10.12 13.30 -6.27
C SER A 53 -10.46 12.04 -7.09
N ASP A 54 -11.30 12.21 -8.12
CA ASP A 54 -11.72 11.13 -9.02
C ASP A 54 -10.54 10.55 -9.82
N ASP A 55 -9.58 11.39 -10.23
CA ASP A 55 -8.38 10.94 -10.94
C ASP A 55 -7.43 10.17 -10.01
N ALA A 56 -7.31 10.59 -8.75
CA ALA A 56 -6.51 9.90 -7.76
C ALA A 56 -7.10 8.54 -7.39
N GLU A 57 -8.41 8.46 -7.17
CA GLU A 57 -9.11 7.20 -6.89
C GLU A 57 -8.99 6.22 -8.06
N ALA A 58 -9.13 6.70 -9.30
CA ALA A 58 -8.96 5.87 -10.49
C ALA A 58 -7.53 5.32 -10.61
N ALA A 59 -6.50 6.13 -10.30
CA ALA A 59 -5.11 5.70 -10.30
C ALA A 59 -4.82 4.64 -9.24
N VAL A 60 -5.36 4.80 -8.02
CA VAL A 60 -5.28 3.82 -6.93
C VAL A 60 -5.93 2.50 -7.34
N LEU A 61 -7.14 2.55 -7.91
CA LEU A 61 -7.85 1.35 -8.35
C LEU A 61 -7.07 0.59 -9.43
N ALA A 62 -6.51 1.31 -10.40
CA ALA A 62 -5.68 0.70 -11.45
C ALA A 62 -4.42 0.04 -10.88
N ALA A 63 -3.75 0.66 -9.90
CA ALA A 63 -2.59 0.08 -9.22
C ALA A 63 -2.96 -1.17 -8.41
N TRP A 64 -4.09 -1.16 -7.73
CA TRP A 64 -4.64 -2.29 -7.01
C TRP A 64 -4.94 -3.48 -7.96
N GLU A 65 -5.57 -3.24 -9.11
CA GLU A 65 -5.84 -4.26 -10.13
C GLU A 65 -4.54 -4.85 -10.70
N ALA A 66 -3.53 -4.00 -10.95
CA ALA A 66 -2.22 -4.43 -11.42
C ALA A 66 -1.53 -5.33 -10.39
N TYR A 67 -1.57 -4.97 -9.10
CA TYR A 67 -1.05 -5.81 -8.02
C TYR A 67 -1.71 -7.19 -8.01
N TRP A 68 -3.04 -7.27 -8.05
CA TRP A 68 -3.74 -8.55 -8.03
C TRP A 68 -3.46 -9.40 -9.27
N THR A 69 -3.24 -8.76 -10.42
CA THR A 69 -2.81 -9.47 -11.63
C THR A 69 -1.46 -10.16 -11.43
N VAL A 70 -0.48 -9.46 -10.85
CA VAL A 70 0.85 -10.00 -10.55
C VAL A 70 0.78 -11.06 -9.45
N HIS A 71 0.02 -10.79 -8.38
CA HIS A 71 -0.15 -11.70 -7.26
C HIS A 71 -0.71 -13.06 -7.69
N VAL A 72 -1.81 -13.05 -8.45
CA VAL A 72 -2.44 -14.27 -8.98
C VAL A 72 -1.48 -15.02 -9.93
N ALA A 73 -0.78 -14.27 -10.81
CA ALA A 73 0.17 -14.89 -11.73
C ALA A 73 1.33 -15.57 -10.98
N SER A 74 1.85 -14.98 -9.90
CA SER A 74 2.94 -15.56 -9.11
C SER A 74 2.53 -16.89 -8.47
N GLU A 75 1.34 -16.99 -7.90
CA GLU A 75 0.83 -18.22 -7.30
C GLU A 75 0.47 -19.29 -8.34
N ASN A 76 -0.15 -18.90 -9.45
CA ASN A 76 -0.54 -19.83 -10.51
C ASN A 76 0.68 -20.41 -11.28
N ASN A 77 1.81 -19.69 -11.30
CA ASN A 77 3.03 -20.17 -11.96
C ASN A 77 4.08 -20.67 -10.97
N ALA A 78 3.79 -20.68 -9.66
CA ALA A 78 4.76 -20.95 -8.59
C ALA A 78 6.05 -20.12 -8.76
N ASP A 79 5.89 -18.84 -9.14
CA ASP A 79 6.98 -17.89 -9.39
C ASP A 79 7.25 -17.07 -8.12
N ASP A 80 8.32 -17.40 -7.41
CA ASP A 80 8.82 -16.73 -6.22
C ASP A 80 9.85 -15.62 -6.53
N SER A 81 9.88 -15.13 -7.78
CA SER A 81 10.71 -14.00 -8.19
C SER A 81 10.15 -12.65 -7.71
N PRO A 82 10.98 -11.75 -7.16
CA PRO A 82 10.53 -10.40 -6.77
C PRO A 82 10.30 -9.46 -7.96
N GLU A 83 10.86 -9.75 -9.12
CA GLU A 83 10.88 -8.84 -10.27
C GLU A 83 9.49 -8.39 -10.74
N PRO A 84 8.45 -9.26 -10.82
CA PRO A 84 7.12 -8.83 -11.22
C PRO A 84 6.46 -7.85 -10.24
N PHE A 85 6.86 -7.85 -8.97
CA PHE A 85 6.25 -7.02 -7.92
C PHE A 85 6.82 -5.61 -7.83
N LYS A 86 7.98 -5.32 -8.41
CA LYS A 86 8.71 -4.05 -8.23
C LYS A 86 7.90 -2.79 -8.56
N ASP A 87 6.97 -2.90 -9.52
CA ASP A 87 6.18 -1.78 -10.01
C ASP A 87 4.73 -1.77 -9.45
N VAL A 88 4.37 -2.74 -8.58
CA VAL A 88 3.00 -2.87 -8.07
C VAL A 88 2.92 -3.01 -6.55
N ALA A 89 3.99 -3.40 -5.87
CA ALA A 89 4.01 -3.58 -4.42
C ALA A 89 5.42 -3.39 -3.85
N THR A 90 5.51 -3.12 -2.55
CA THR A 90 6.81 -2.97 -1.86
C THR A 90 6.74 -3.41 -0.40
N GLY A 91 7.92 -3.55 0.22
CA GLY A 91 8.03 -3.86 1.64
C GLY A 91 7.65 -5.29 2.01
N SER A 92 7.15 -5.45 3.22
CA SER A 92 6.90 -6.77 3.83
C SER A 92 5.79 -7.58 3.14
N ILE A 93 4.91 -6.95 2.37
CA ILE A 93 3.87 -7.67 1.62
C ILE A 93 4.50 -8.53 0.52
N VAL A 94 5.50 -8.00 -0.19
CA VAL A 94 6.24 -8.74 -1.22
C VAL A 94 7.00 -9.91 -0.59
N GLU A 95 7.72 -9.66 0.52
CA GLU A 95 8.47 -10.71 1.22
C GLU A 95 7.57 -11.88 1.67
N ARG A 96 6.39 -11.55 2.24
CA ARG A 96 5.40 -12.57 2.64
C ARG A 96 4.86 -13.35 1.45
N GLN A 97 4.55 -12.66 0.35
CA GLN A 97 4.05 -13.28 -0.86
C GLN A 97 5.07 -14.25 -1.45
N LEU A 98 6.31 -13.81 -1.64
CA LEU A 98 7.37 -14.67 -2.19
C LEU A 98 7.64 -15.87 -1.30
N LYS A 99 7.63 -15.67 0.03
CA LYS A 99 7.74 -16.77 0.97
C LYS A 99 6.58 -17.77 0.82
N SER A 100 5.34 -17.28 0.71
CA SER A 100 4.17 -18.13 0.55
C SER A 100 4.24 -18.96 -0.74
N VAL A 101 4.62 -18.33 -1.86
CA VAL A 101 4.81 -19.03 -3.15
C VAL A 101 5.95 -20.06 -3.06
N GLY A 102 7.05 -19.71 -2.38
CA GLY A 102 8.14 -20.66 -2.13
C GLY A 102 7.69 -21.87 -1.32
N ASP A 103 6.91 -21.66 -0.24
CA ASP A 103 6.33 -22.72 0.57
C ASP A 103 5.38 -23.61 -0.26
N TYR A 104 4.56 -23.02 -1.15
CA TYR A 104 3.69 -23.76 -2.08
C TYR A 104 4.50 -24.63 -3.04
N LYS A 105 5.53 -24.05 -3.63
CA LYS A 105 6.44 -24.74 -4.55
C LYS A 105 7.12 -25.96 -3.89
N GLU A 106 7.55 -25.84 -2.63
CA GLU A 106 8.10 -26.94 -1.85
C GLU A 106 7.09 -28.05 -1.60
N MET A 107 5.80 -27.70 -1.49
CA MET A 107 4.70 -28.66 -1.32
C MET A 107 4.18 -29.26 -2.64
N GLY A 108 4.72 -28.87 -3.79
CA GLY A 108 4.17 -29.23 -5.11
C GLY A 108 2.79 -28.61 -5.37
N LEU A 109 2.45 -27.52 -4.64
CA LEU A 109 1.17 -26.85 -4.77
C LEU A 109 1.24 -25.71 -5.81
N VAL A 110 0.26 -25.67 -6.69
CA VAL A 110 0.05 -24.58 -7.66
C VAL A 110 -1.39 -24.10 -7.53
N ARG A 111 -1.60 -22.80 -7.54
CA ARG A 111 -2.96 -22.25 -7.60
C ARG A 111 -3.48 -22.28 -9.04
N VAL A 112 -4.81 -22.42 -9.20
CA VAL A 112 -5.46 -22.53 -10.51
C VAL A 112 -6.70 -21.65 -10.54
N GLY A 113 -6.80 -20.78 -11.55
CA GLY A 113 -7.88 -19.82 -11.69
C GLY A 113 -7.52 -18.46 -11.08
N ALA A 114 -8.51 -17.78 -10.55
CA ALA A 114 -8.35 -16.48 -9.91
C ALA A 114 -9.44 -16.23 -8.87
N PRO A 115 -9.20 -15.40 -7.84
CA PRO A 115 -10.25 -14.96 -6.94
C PRO A 115 -11.23 -14.03 -7.66
N GLU A 116 -12.47 -13.97 -7.15
CA GLU A 116 -13.46 -13.00 -7.57
C GLU A 116 -13.46 -11.80 -6.64
N PHE A 117 -13.58 -10.61 -7.22
CA PHE A 117 -13.64 -9.34 -6.49
C PHE A 117 -14.96 -8.63 -6.75
N ARG A 118 -15.49 -7.94 -5.72
CA ARG A 118 -16.65 -7.05 -5.86
C ARG A 118 -16.61 -5.95 -4.81
N ASP A 119 -17.42 -4.92 -5.04
CA ASP A 119 -17.69 -3.83 -4.09
C ASP A 119 -16.41 -3.11 -3.63
N ALA A 120 -15.43 -2.94 -4.53
CA ALA A 120 -14.21 -2.20 -4.23
C ALA A 120 -14.54 -0.72 -3.97
N GLN A 121 -14.09 -0.21 -2.82
CA GLN A 121 -14.22 1.17 -2.38
C GLN A 121 -12.83 1.74 -2.14
N VAL A 122 -12.56 2.91 -2.69
CA VAL A 122 -11.27 3.58 -2.58
C VAL A 122 -11.42 4.79 -1.68
N THR A 123 -10.47 4.98 -0.78
CA THR A 123 -10.30 6.21 0.01
C THR A 123 -8.87 6.68 -0.15
N VAL A 124 -8.67 7.96 -0.54
CA VAL A 124 -7.35 8.57 -0.73
C VAL A 124 -7.15 9.66 0.33
N ASP A 125 -6.01 9.62 1.01
CA ASP A 125 -5.59 10.64 1.98
C ASP A 125 -4.12 11.02 1.72
N GLY A 126 -3.92 12.09 0.95
CA GLY A 126 -2.58 12.53 0.53
C GLY A 126 -1.84 11.45 -0.27
N ASP A 127 -0.70 11.01 0.24
CA ASP A 127 0.17 10.01 -0.37
C ASP A 127 -0.16 8.57 0.09
N THR A 128 -1.29 8.36 0.76
CA THR A 128 -1.78 7.06 1.21
C THR A 128 -3.18 6.80 0.69
N ALA A 129 -3.50 5.54 0.45
CA ALA A 129 -4.83 5.12 0.04
C ALA A 129 -5.21 3.77 0.63
N GLU A 130 -6.50 3.56 0.78
CA GLU A 130 -7.09 2.28 1.17
C GLU A 130 -8.07 1.82 0.10
N VAL A 131 -8.00 0.52 -0.23
CA VAL A 131 -9.00 -0.16 -1.06
C VAL A 131 -9.62 -1.25 -0.21
N GLU A 132 -10.88 -1.07 0.16
CA GLU A 132 -11.70 -2.11 0.78
C GLU A 132 -12.52 -2.83 -0.28
N PHE A 133 -12.59 -4.15 -0.18
CA PHE A 133 -13.27 -4.97 -1.18
C PHE A 133 -13.72 -6.31 -0.62
N CYS A 134 -14.67 -6.92 -1.29
CA CYS A 134 -15.08 -8.29 -1.04
C CYS A 134 -14.35 -9.25 -1.97
N MET A 135 -13.68 -10.27 -1.41
CA MET A 135 -12.96 -11.29 -2.15
C MET A 135 -13.54 -12.67 -1.89
N ASN A 136 -13.76 -13.43 -2.96
CA ASN A 136 -14.09 -14.85 -2.91
C ASN A 136 -12.96 -15.67 -3.55
N GLU A 137 -12.38 -16.58 -2.78
CA GLU A 137 -11.30 -17.47 -3.23
C GLU A 137 -11.82 -18.86 -3.66
N ASP A 138 -13.12 -19.13 -3.60
CA ASP A 138 -13.69 -20.45 -3.90
C ASP A 138 -13.48 -20.86 -5.37
N THR A 139 -13.30 -19.85 -6.26
CA THR A 139 -12.97 -20.05 -7.68
C THR A 139 -11.46 -20.10 -7.95
N TRP A 140 -10.63 -19.82 -6.93
CA TRP A 140 -9.19 -19.89 -7.02
C TRP A 140 -8.68 -21.17 -6.36
N GLY A 141 -8.81 -22.27 -7.10
CA GLY A 141 -8.47 -23.62 -6.66
C GLY A 141 -6.98 -23.85 -6.48
N ALA A 142 -6.63 -25.07 -6.15
CA ALA A 142 -5.24 -25.51 -6.05
C ALA A 142 -5.11 -26.94 -6.61
N GLU A 143 -3.90 -27.26 -7.05
CA GLU A 143 -3.46 -28.62 -7.36
C GLU A 143 -2.20 -28.94 -6.54
N VAL A 144 -2.08 -30.17 -6.06
CA VAL A 144 -0.87 -30.68 -5.43
C VAL A 144 -0.37 -31.86 -6.23
N ASP A 145 0.84 -31.78 -6.77
CA ASP A 145 1.40 -32.79 -7.69
C ASP A 145 0.49 -33.10 -8.90
N GLY A 146 -0.29 -32.10 -9.35
CA GLY A 146 -1.24 -32.21 -10.45
C GLY A 146 -2.62 -32.79 -10.08
N GLU A 147 -2.85 -33.10 -8.81
CA GLU A 147 -4.16 -33.55 -8.32
C GLU A 147 -4.96 -32.38 -7.72
N PRO A 148 -6.21 -32.14 -8.20
CA PRO A 148 -7.01 -31.05 -7.70
C PRO A 148 -7.32 -31.15 -6.21
N VAL A 149 -7.16 -30.03 -5.49
CA VAL A 149 -7.59 -29.87 -4.11
C VAL A 149 -8.85 -29.03 -4.10
N ALA A 150 -9.90 -29.51 -3.43
CA ALA A 150 -11.14 -28.78 -3.32
C ALA A 150 -10.91 -27.45 -2.58
N PRO A 151 -11.31 -26.30 -3.17
CA PRO A 151 -11.21 -25.03 -2.47
C PRO A 151 -12.13 -25.00 -1.25
N PRO A 152 -11.81 -24.17 -0.24
CA PRO A 152 -12.74 -23.94 0.84
C PRO A 152 -14.00 -23.22 0.31
N ASP A 153 -15.18 -23.60 0.80
CA ASP A 153 -16.45 -22.91 0.49
C ASP A 153 -16.67 -21.82 1.57
N LEU A 154 -16.02 -20.67 1.37
CA LEU A 154 -16.01 -19.57 2.33
C LEU A 154 -16.81 -18.35 1.86
N GLY A 155 -17.17 -18.30 0.58
CA GLY A 155 -17.85 -17.17 -0.04
C GLY A 155 -17.04 -15.87 -0.01
N PHE A 156 -17.71 -14.76 -0.20
CA PHE A 156 -17.09 -13.44 -0.16
C PHE A 156 -16.73 -13.01 1.26
N ARG A 157 -15.54 -12.47 1.43
CA ARG A 157 -15.03 -11.97 2.71
C ARG A 157 -14.42 -10.59 2.54
N PRO A 158 -14.59 -9.69 3.52
CA PRO A 158 -14.00 -8.35 3.46
C PRO A 158 -12.48 -8.39 3.52
N ARG A 159 -11.86 -7.58 2.70
CA ARG A 159 -10.41 -7.39 2.60
C ARG A 159 -10.07 -5.91 2.49
N LEU A 160 -8.87 -5.57 2.90
CA LEU A 160 -8.28 -4.24 2.79
C LEU A 160 -6.89 -4.36 2.17
N ASN A 161 -6.61 -3.52 1.18
CA ASN A 161 -5.25 -3.22 0.76
C ASN A 161 -4.95 -1.75 1.04
N ARG A 162 -3.76 -1.49 1.61
CA ARG A 162 -3.21 -0.14 1.72
C ARG A 162 -2.17 0.08 0.63
N LEU A 163 -2.20 1.29 0.08
CA LEU A 163 -1.27 1.73 -0.95
C LEU A 163 -0.57 3.01 -0.47
N GLU A 164 0.66 3.19 -0.93
CA GLU A 164 1.43 4.41 -0.73
C GLU A 164 1.92 4.92 -2.10
N LEU A 165 1.97 6.24 -2.25
CA LEU A 165 2.48 6.91 -3.44
C LEU A 165 4.02 7.01 -3.36
N HIS A 166 4.72 6.36 -4.29
CA HIS A 166 6.17 6.38 -4.41
C HIS A 166 6.55 6.85 -5.82
N ASP A 167 7.29 7.95 -5.93
CA ASP A 167 7.79 8.48 -7.22
C ASP A 167 6.71 8.51 -8.32
N ASP A 168 5.52 9.03 -7.99
CA ASP A 168 4.32 9.11 -8.85
C ASP A 168 3.63 7.76 -9.17
N ALA A 169 3.99 6.67 -8.50
CA ALA A 169 3.36 5.36 -8.63
C ALA A 169 2.73 4.89 -7.31
N TRP A 170 1.48 4.44 -7.35
CA TRP A 170 0.84 3.79 -6.22
C TRP A 170 1.31 2.35 -6.08
N LEU A 171 1.85 1.98 -4.91
CA LEU A 171 2.31 0.63 -4.61
C LEU A 171 1.55 0.04 -3.42
N VAL A 172 1.12 -1.22 -3.52
CA VAL A 172 0.51 -1.93 -2.39
C VAL A 172 1.58 -2.24 -1.36
N VAL A 173 1.33 -1.84 -0.11
CA VAL A 173 2.25 -2.01 1.03
C VAL A 173 1.71 -2.97 2.09
N GLU A 174 0.38 -3.15 2.15
CA GLU A 174 -0.26 -4.01 3.13
C GLU A 174 -1.49 -4.71 2.55
N SER A 175 -1.76 -5.93 3.04
CA SER A 175 -3.02 -6.65 2.85
C SER A 175 -3.47 -7.19 4.19
N ALA A 176 -4.72 -6.92 4.56
CA ALA A 176 -5.34 -7.26 5.82
C ALA A 176 -6.81 -7.72 5.64
N PRO A 177 -7.42 -8.34 6.65
CA PRO A 177 -8.88 -8.45 6.71
C PRO A 177 -9.51 -7.06 6.70
N GLY A 178 -10.60 -6.87 5.97
CA GLY A 178 -11.42 -5.65 6.04
C GLY A 178 -12.35 -5.70 7.24
N GLU A 179 -12.63 -4.55 7.84
CA GLU A 179 -13.47 -4.45 9.04
C GLU A 179 -14.73 -3.60 8.79
N GLU A 180 -14.70 -2.69 7.83
CA GLU A 180 -15.75 -1.68 7.65
C GLU A 180 -16.82 -2.07 6.64
N ILE A 181 -16.54 -2.96 5.70
CA ILE A 181 -17.51 -3.43 4.71
C ILE A 181 -18.12 -4.78 5.07
N THR A 182 -19.33 -4.98 4.62
CA THR A 182 -20.03 -6.26 4.76
C THR A 182 -20.16 -6.94 3.41
N CYS A 183 -19.64 -8.12 3.28
CA CYS A 183 -19.77 -8.96 2.08
C CYS A 183 -21.00 -9.87 2.20
#